data_7c585db6946a0dcb4bafc0685f993c78
#
_entry.id   7c585db6946a0dcb4bafc0685f993c78
#
_cell.length_a   1.000
_cell.length_b   1.000
_cell.length_c   1.000
_cell.angle_alpha   90.00
_cell.angle_beta   90.00
_cell.angle_gamma   90.00
#
_symmetry.space_group_name_H-M   'P 1'
#
loop_
_entity.id
_entity.type
_entity.pdbx_description
1 polymer ?
#
loop_
_entity_poly.entity_id
_entity_poly.type
_entity_poly.pdbx_seq_one_letter_code
_entity_poly.pdbx_strand_id
1 'polypeptide(L)'
;MPNLPISQLSASSALDGTELLVNVQGGVTKKQTVQDTLNADLPITSSGISLTGDIVPATPQGATLGSIDRPFAELYLQSGSISIESDTPGDPSAIISNIDGNLEVSVGGMLLIESGSSFTSPTGSFDQLSADLTENYVWLGDSNNRNIETPVSSLSTYLTGSLVKSAYGSFYSTQNQTGSADQIQIVTHNVTDFASGVTMVSGSQITFAEAGIYTLISTMQYQETGGGTATITGWLRKNGVDVADSATDLKLRGNGDRDLYAINYFVSASAGDYVEFCWSSNDVDTEILYIAPRTSPTRPAVPSVITTVNKVG
;
A
#
# COMPACT_ATOMS: atom_id res chain seq x y z
N MET A 1 5.79 8.12 -95.94
CA MET A 1 5.74 9.21 -94.96
C MET A 1 7.17 9.62 -94.71
N PRO A 2 7.52 10.86 -94.72
CA PRO A 2 8.87 11.29 -94.40
C PRO A 2 9.16 10.96 -92.96
N ASN A 3 10.39 10.48 -92.69
CA ASN A 3 10.85 10.25 -91.37
C ASN A 3 11.05 11.59 -90.64
N LEU A 4 10.17 12.00 -89.80
CA LEU A 4 10.29 13.20 -89.00
C LEU A 4 11.26 12.88 -87.82
N PRO A 5 12.26 13.71 -87.58
CA PRO A 5 13.08 13.56 -86.40
C PRO A 5 12.22 13.74 -85.12
N ILE A 6 12.56 13.05 -84.04
CA ILE A 6 11.83 13.07 -82.77
C ILE A 6 11.53 14.48 -82.23
N SER A 7 12.46 15.41 -82.53
CA SER A 7 12.31 16.82 -82.16
C SER A 7 11.21 17.60 -82.88
N GLN A 8 10.61 17.02 -83.94
CA GLN A 8 9.53 17.61 -84.71
C GLN A 8 8.13 16.95 -84.43
N LEU A 9 8.09 16.02 -83.51
CA LEU A 9 6.84 15.45 -83.07
C LEU A 9 6.12 16.45 -82.18
N SER A 10 4.85 16.66 -82.43
CA SER A 10 4.01 17.45 -81.51
C SER A 10 3.92 16.77 -80.17
N ALA A 11 3.84 17.55 -79.10
CA ALA A 11 3.59 17.03 -77.80
C ALA A 11 2.33 16.16 -77.77
N SER A 12 2.43 14.96 -77.21
CA SER A 12 1.26 14.09 -77.07
C SER A 12 0.26 14.67 -76.05
N SER A 13 -1.00 14.40 -76.21
CA SER A 13 -1.98 14.53 -75.14
C SER A 13 -1.57 13.65 -73.92
N ALA A 14 -2.18 13.89 -72.77
CA ALA A 14 -1.90 13.09 -71.61
C ALA A 14 -2.00 11.58 -71.93
N LEU A 15 -1.04 10.79 -71.45
CA LEU A 15 -1.00 9.34 -71.65
C LEU A 15 -2.17 8.67 -70.91
N ASP A 16 -2.92 7.82 -71.62
CA ASP A 16 -4.05 7.05 -71.02
C ASP A 16 -3.68 5.58 -70.75
N GLY A 17 -2.45 5.19 -70.98
CA GLY A 17 -1.92 3.84 -70.75
C GLY A 17 -2.04 2.90 -71.97
N THR A 18 -2.71 3.32 -73.02
CA THR A 18 -2.85 2.54 -74.25
C THR A 18 -1.75 2.80 -75.28
N GLU A 19 -0.95 3.79 -75.06
CA GLU A 19 0.20 4.16 -75.96
C GLU A 19 1.20 3.00 -76.03
N LEU A 20 1.73 2.82 -77.19
CA LEU A 20 2.72 1.78 -77.48
C LEU A 20 4.15 2.32 -77.37
N LEU A 21 4.90 1.76 -76.49
CA LEU A 21 6.36 1.91 -76.40
C LEU A 21 7.02 0.85 -77.29
N VAL A 22 8.04 1.25 -77.98
CA VAL A 22 8.91 0.34 -78.73
C VAL A 22 10.15 0.06 -77.84
N ASN A 23 10.35 -1.17 -77.51
CA ASN A 23 11.54 -1.57 -76.78
C ASN A 23 12.29 -2.71 -77.51
N VAL A 24 13.60 -2.87 -77.24
CA VAL A 24 14.43 -3.94 -77.82
C VAL A 24 14.76 -4.90 -76.70
N GLN A 25 14.24 -6.12 -76.79
CA GLN A 25 14.54 -7.18 -75.79
C GLN A 25 15.13 -8.40 -76.52
N GLY A 26 16.36 -8.78 -76.12
CA GLY A 26 17.06 -9.90 -76.74
C GLY A 26 17.34 -9.70 -78.25
N GLY A 27 17.59 -8.43 -78.71
CA GLY A 27 17.86 -8.10 -80.10
C GLY A 27 16.60 -8.01 -80.99
N VAL A 28 15.40 -8.22 -80.44
CA VAL A 28 14.13 -8.12 -81.16
C VAL A 28 13.35 -6.88 -80.72
N THR A 29 12.88 -6.10 -81.69
CA THR A 29 12.03 -4.94 -81.42
C THR A 29 10.64 -5.43 -81.04
N LYS A 30 10.15 -5.07 -79.89
CA LYS A 30 8.82 -5.40 -79.37
C LYS A 30 8.00 -4.16 -79.11
N LYS A 31 6.69 -4.29 -79.22
CA LYS A 31 5.73 -3.27 -78.78
C LYS A 31 5.19 -3.67 -77.42
N GLN A 32 5.12 -2.69 -76.52
CA GLN A 32 4.55 -2.84 -75.18
C GLN A 32 3.75 -1.59 -74.86
N THR A 33 2.61 -1.74 -74.21
CA THR A 33 1.86 -0.57 -73.79
C THR A 33 2.55 0.13 -72.64
N VAL A 34 2.27 1.40 -72.43
CA VAL A 34 2.73 2.12 -71.24
C VAL A 34 2.22 1.42 -69.99
N GLN A 35 0.97 0.95 -70.00
CA GLN A 35 0.37 0.23 -68.88
C GLN A 35 1.10 -1.09 -68.57
N ASP A 36 1.47 -1.85 -69.62
CA ASP A 36 2.24 -3.11 -69.41
C ASP A 36 3.65 -2.82 -68.83
N THR A 37 4.24 -1.69 -69.23
CA THR A 37 5.50 -1.26 -68.68
C THR A 37 5.43 -0.83 -67.21
N LEU A 38 4.34 -0.17 -66.82
CA LEU A 38 4.09 0.23 -65.43
C LEU A 38 3.66 -0.94 -64.55
N ASN A 39 2.99 -1.96 -65.14
CA ASN A 39 2.60 -3.18 -64.42
C ASN A 39 3.70 -4.25 -64.36
N ALA A 40 4.72 -4.15 -65.23
CA ALA A 40 5.92 -4.98 -65.09
C ALA A 40 6.60 -4.63 -63.77
N ASP A 41 7.08 -5.66 -63.03
CA ASP A 41 7.98 -5.49 -61.91
C ASP A 41 9.21 -4.67 -62.33
N LEU A 42 9.10 -3.34 -62.26
CA LEU A 42 10.21 -2.45 -62.45
C LEU A 42 11.09 -2.57 -61.19
N PRO A 43 12.22 -3.24 -61.24
CA PRO A 43 13.15 -3.11 -60.15
C PRO A 43 13.66 -1.66 -60.14
N ILE A 44 13.11 -0.85 -59.28
CA ILE A 44 13.58 0.50 -59.04
C ILE A 44 14.91 0.36 -58.34
N THR A 45 16.00 0.29 -59.08
CA THR A 45 17.36 -0.02 -58.60
C THR A 45 18.21 1.20 -58.39
N SER A 46 17.69 2.43 -58.51
CA SER A 46 18.53 3.63 -58.37
C SER A 46 17.92 4.67 -57.42
N SER A 47 18.75 5.27 -56.67
CA SER A 47 18.77 6.52 -55.92
C SER A 47 17.46 7.13 -55.39
N GLY A 48 16.38 6.37 -55.25
CA GLY A 48 15.18 6.80 -54.54
C GLY A 48 13.98 7.11 -55.49
N ILE A 49 12.80 7.01 -54.95
CA ILE A 49 11.51 7.45 -55.54
C ILE A 49 11.13 8.76 -54.87
N SER A 50 10.97 9.84 -55.62
CA SER A 50 10.36 11.06 -55.14
C SER A 50 8.88 11.09 -55.52
N LEU A 51 8.01 11.17 -54.53
CA LEU A 51 6.59 11.25 -54.70
C LEU A 51 6.07 12.60 -54.23
N THR A 52 5.16 13.18 -55.01
CA THR A 52 4.50 14.46 -54.67
C THR A 52 3.09 14.24 -54.07
N GLY A 53 2.70 13.01 -53.90
CA GLY A 53 1.38 12.62 -53.36
C GLY A 53 1.49 11.38 -52.46
N ASP A 54 0.36 10.91 -51.97
CA ASP A 54 0.25 9.79 -51.06
C ASP A 54 0.54 8.45 -51.75
N ILE A 55 1.09 7.51 -51.02
CA ILE A 55 1.15 6.09 -51.40
C ILE A 55 -0.08 5.42 -50.77
N VAL A 56 -1.09 5.15 -51.57
CA VAL A 56 -2.34 4.55 -51.13
C VAL A 56 -2.47 3.15 -51.71
N PRO A 57 -2.74 2.11 -50.90
CA PRO A 57 -3.06 0.75 -51.40
C PRO A 57 -4.33 0.81 -52.28
N ALA A 58 -4.33 0.01 -53.35
CA ALA A 58 -5.51 -0.06 -54.25
C ALA A 58 -6.75 -0.62 -53.56
N THR A 59 -6.58 -1.38 -52.50
CA THR A 59 -7.67 -1.93 -51.65
C THR A 59 -7.30 -1.77 -50.18
N PRO A 60 -8.29 -1.60 -49.29
CA PRO A 60 -8.02 -1.57 -47.85
C PRO A 60 -7.24 -2.82 -47.41
N GLN A 61 -6.20 -2.65 -46.61
CA GLN A 61 -5.30 -3.73 -46.16
C GLN A 61 -4.57 -4.54 -47.26
N GLY A 62 -4.58 -4.00 -48.51
CA GLY A 62 -4.12 -4.73 -49.70
C GLY A 62 -2.63 -4.67 -49.99
N ALA A 63 -1.82 -3.93 -49.22
CA ALA A 63 -0.39 -3.83 -49.45
C ALA A 63 0.42 -3.71 -48.17
N THR A 64 1.60 -4.26 -48.17
CA THR A 64 2.59 -4.15 -47.08
C THR A 64 3.79 -3.30 -47.53
N LEU A 65 4.35 -2.53 -46.63
CA LEU A 65 5.62 -1.84 -46.87
C LEU A 65 6.75 -2.74 -46.30
N GLY A 66 7.49 -3.38 -47.21
CA GLY A 66 8.45 -4.40 -46.88
C GLY A 66 7.86 -5.81 -46.69
N SER A 67 8.68 -6.78 -46.34
CA SER A 67 8.30 -8.14 -45.98
C SER A 67 9.19 -8.70 -44.88
N ILE A 68 8.81 -9.86 -44.33
CA ILE A 68 9.61 -10.50 -43.28
C ILE A 68 11.03 -10.82 -43.73
N ASP A 69 11.21 -11.15 -45.02
CA ASP A 69 12.52 -11.49 -45.61
C ASP A 69 13.28 -10.26 -46.15
N ARG A 70 12.57 -9.14 -46.31
CA ARG A 70 13.11 -7.87 -46.85
C ARG A 70 12.51 -6.69 -46.09
N PRO A 71 12.87 -6.51 -44.82
CA PRO A 71 12.41 -5.36 -44.03
C PRO A 71 13.11 -4.07 -44.51
N PHE A 72 12.48 -2.95 -44.24
CA PHE A 72 13.17 -1.65 -44.34
C PHE A 72 14.15 -1.53 -43.19
N ALA A 73 15.35 -1.02 -43.46
CA ALA A 73 16.33 -0.80 -42.41
C ALA A 73 15.93 0.36 -41.48
N GLU A 74 15.35 1.42 -42.04
CA GLU A 74 15.03 2.65 -41.31
C GLU A 74 13.86 3.37 -41.99
N LEU A 75 13.06 4.10 -41.22
CA LEU A 75 12.02 5.01 -41.66
C LEU A 75 12.29 6.39 -41.06
N TYR A 76 12.59 7.38 -41.89
CA TYR A 76 12.79 8.76 -41.47
C TYR A 76 11.52 9.57 -41.71
N LEU A 77 10.95 10.11 -40.64
CA LEU A 77 9.84 11.07 -40.69
C LEU A 77 10.33 12.41 -40.14
N GLN A 78 10.18 13.48 -40.88
CA GLN A 78 10.61 14.81 -40.45
C GLN A 78 9.67 15.36 -39.37
N SER A 79 8.38 15.27 -39.60
CA SER A 79 7.31 15.61 -38.63
C SER A 79 6.07 14.83 -39.02
N GLY A 80 5.25 14.48 -38.04
CA GLY A 80 4.04 13.71 -38.28
C GLY A 80 3.89 12.55 -37.30
N SER A 81 2.96 11.69 -37.58
CA SER A 81 2.62 10.51 -36.77
C SER A 81 2.52 9.27 -37.65
N ILE A 82 2.73 8.11 -37.02
CA ILE A 82 2.33 6.81 -37.57
C ILE A 82 1.01 6.45 -36.90
N SER A 83 -0.07 6.41 -37.69
CA SER A 83 -1.39 5.95 -37.20
C SER A 83 -1.56 4.48 -37.58
N ILE A 84 -1.90 3.66 -36.62
CA ILE A 84 -2.21 2.25 -36.80
C ILE A 84 -3.70 2.12 -36.49
N GLU A 85 -4.51 2.00 -37.52
CA GLU A 85 -5.96 1.86 -37.40
C GLU A 85 -6.33 0.47 -36.86
N SER A 86 -7.32 0.41 -36.01
CA SER A 86 -7.94 -0.86 -35.60
C SER A 86 -8.71 -1.48 -36.75
N ASP A 87 -8.75 -2.78 -36.86
CA ASP A 87 -9.58 -3.54 -37.77
C ASP A 87 -11.06 -3.56 -37.36
N THR A 88 -11.37 -3.10 -36.14
CA THR A 88 -12.73 -3.00 -35.60
C THR A 88 -13.21 -1.55 -35.68
N PRO A 89 -14.30 -1.27 -36.41
CA PRO A 89 -14.84 0.07 -36.50
C PRO A 89 -15.27 0.63 -35.15
N GLY A 90 -14.74 1.80 -34.80
CA GLY A 90 -15.03 2.50 -33.54
C GLY A 90 -14.00 2.29 -32.43
N ASP A 91 -13.05 1.38 -32.60
CA ASP A 91 -11.92 1.26 -31.70
C ASP A 91 -10.92 2.39 -31.95
N PRO A 92 -10.23 2.87 -30.89
CA PRO A 92 -9.25 3.93 -31.04
C PRO A 92 -8.00 3.44 -31.78
N SER A 93 -7.49 4.26 -32.70
CA SER A 93 -6.22 4.02 -33.38
C SER A 93 -5.03 4.16 -32.43
N ALA A 94 -3.98 3.38 -32.66
CA ALA A 94 -2.70 3.62 -32.05
C ALA A 94 -1.93 4.67 -32.84
N ILE A 95 -1.43 5.70 -32.20
CA ILE A 95 -0.68 6.78 -32.81
C ILE A 95 0.70 6.85 -32.19
N ILE A 96 1.72 6.87 -33.04
CA ILE A 96 3.13 7.15 -32.67
C ILE A 96 3.48 8.48 -33.30
N SER A 97 3.76 9.49 -32.52
CA SER A 97 4.07 10.84 -32.99
C SER A 97 5.28 11.43 -32.28
N ASN A 98 5.91 12.41 -32.95
CA ASN A 98 6.91 13.26 -32.34
C ASN A 98 6.30 14.63 -32.10
N ILE A 99 6.16 15.01 -30.84
CA ILE A 99 5.65 16.33 -30.44
C ILE A 99 6.77 17.02 -29.65
N ASP A 100 7.25 18.14 -30.18
CA ASP A 100 8.29 18.96 -29.57
C ASP A 100 9.56 18.18 -29.16
N GLY A 101 9.93 17.19 -29.96
CA GLY A 101 11.12 16.36 -29.73
C GLY A 101 10.87 15.14 -28.82
N ASN A 102 9.65 14.93 -28.36
CA ASN A 102 9.27 13.77 -27.53
C ASN A 102 8.50 12.74 -28.35
N LEU A 103 8.81 11.46 -28.13
CA LEU A 103 8.03 10.35 -28.69
C LEU A 103 6.74 10.18 -27.89
N GLU A 104 5.59 10.38 -28.53
CA GLU A 104 4.30 10.10 -27.94
C GLU A 104 3.71 8.84 -28.57
N VAL A 105 3.30 7.89 -27.72
CA VAL A 105 2.57 6.69 -28.16
C VAL A 105 1.24 6.70 -27.41
N SER A 106 0.14 6.79 -28.15
CA SER A 106 -1.21 6.78 -27.57
C SER A 106 -2.06 5.69 -28.20
N VAL A 107 -2.72 4.90 -27.36
CA VAL A 107 -3.71 3.88 -27.76
C VAL A 107 -4.88 3.98 -26.82
N GLY A 108 -5.97 4.61 -27.24
CA GLY A 108 -7.19 4.69 -26.41
C GLY A 108 -6.98 5.12 -24.96
N GLY A 109 -5.92 5.86 -24.67
CA GLY A 109 -5.56 6.31 -23.31
C GLY A 109 -4.81 5.32 -22.44
N MET A 110 -4.43 4.14 -22.96
CA MET A 110 -3.63 3.16 -22.19
C MET A 110 -2.32 2.84 -22.93
N LEU A 111 -1.20 3.07 -22.25
CA LEU A 111 0.13 2.65 -22.71
C LEU A 111 0.52 1.37 -21.99
N LEU A 112 0.70 0.29 -22.73
CA LEU A 112 1.23 -0.97 -22.19
C LEU A 112 2.74 -1.01 -22.43
N ILE A 113 3.52 -1.03 -21.34
CA ILE A 113 4.97 -1.11 -21.36
C ILE A 113 5.38 -2.44 -20.75
N GLU A 114 6.10 -3.27 -21.49
CA GLU A 114 6.73 -4.46 -20.93
C GLU A 114 8.01 -4.11 -20.18
N SER A 115 8.37 -4.94 -19.19
CA SER A 115 9.47 -4.71 -18.26
C SER A 115 10.81 -4.48 -18.94
N GLY A 116 11.53 -3.43 -18.57
CA GLY A 116 12.90 -3.14 -18.99
C GLY A 116 13.09 -1.83 -19.75
N SER A 117 12.03 -1.06 -20.02
CA SER A 117 12.10 0.23 -20.69
C SER A 117 11.91 1.37 -19.68
N SER A 118 12.75 2.39 -19.73
CA SER A 118 12.54 3.62 -18.97
C SER A 118 11.69 4.58 -19.78
N PHE A 119 10.66 5.13 -19.14
CA PHE A 119 9.82 6.18 -19.69
C PHE A 119 10.05 7.47 -18.93
N THR A 120 10.34 8.54 -19.63
CA THR A 120 10.36 9.89 -19.07
C THR A 120 9.17 10.64 -19.66
N SER A 121 8.18 11.00 -18.87
CA SER A 121 7.07 11.84 -19.29
C SER A 121 7.19 13.23 -18.66
N PRO A 122 7.17 14.32 -19.44
CA PRO A 122 7.28 15.68 -18.92
C PRO A 122 6.01 16.18 -18.20
N THR A 123 4.88 15.53 -18.35
CA THR A 123 3.60 16.04 -17.80
C THR A 123 2.59 14.92 -17.56
N GLY A 124 2.75 14.14 -16.54
CA GLY A 124 1.70 13.20 -16.22
C GLY A 124 2.06 12.16 -15.18
N SER A 125 1.10 11.38 -14.81
CA SER A 125 1.16 10.37 -13.75
C SER A 125 2.21 9.26 -13.94
N PHE A 126 2.91 9.20 -15.10
CA PHE A 126 3.99 8.25 -15.37
C PHE A 126 5.39 8.76 -15.04
N ASP A 127 5.61 10.06 -14.91
CA ASP A 127 6.87 10.63 -14.42
C ASP A 127 7.29 10.06 -13.07
N GLN A 128 6.33 9.55 -12.33
CA GLN A 128 6.54 9.04 -10.99
C GLN A 128 6.87 7.54 -10.95
N LEU A 129 6.76 6.83 -12.06
CA LEU A 129 7.14 5.41 -12.16
C LEU A 129 8.55 5.21 -12.70
N SER A 130 9.13 6.22 -13.35
CA SER A 130 10.48 6.17 -13.93
C SER A 130 11.54 6.86 -13.09
N ALA A 131 11.16 7.69 -12.14
CA ALA A 131 12.09 8.20 -11.15
C ALA A 131 12.45 7.07 -10.19
N ASP A 132 13.73 6.86 -9.94
CA ASP A 132 14.17 6.06 -8.81
C ASP A 132 13.45 6.59 -7.58
N LEU A 133 12.77 5.69 -6.85
CA LEU A 133 12.09 6.08 -5.63
C LEU A 133 13.10 6.77 -4.71
N THR A 134 12.81 7.97 -4.27
CA THR A 134 13.68 8.70 -3.33
C THR A 134 13.88 7.83 -2.08
N GLU A 135 15.11 7.74 -1.60
CA GLU A 135 15.41 6.98 -0.38
C GLU A 135 14.47 7.40 0.76
N ASN A 136 13.86 6.43 1.43
CA ASN A 136 12.83 6.63 2.48
C ASN A 136 11.49 7.21 1.99
N TYR A 137 11.14 7.00 0.72
CA TYR A 137 9.81 7.30 0.18
C TYR A 137 9.09 6.03 -0.28
N VAL A 138 7.78 6.12 -0.44
CA VAL A 138 6.89 5.08 -1.00
C VAL A 138 5.91 5.70 -1.98
N TRP A 139 5.44 4.92 -2.94
CA TRP A 139 4.36 5.33 -3.83
C TRP A 139 3.02 5.06 -3.17
N LEU A 140 2.17 6.09 -3.04
CA LEU A 140 0.79 5.97 -2.57
C LEU A 140 -0.17 6.53 -3.62
N GLY A 141 -1.35 5.95 -3.71
CA GLY A 141 -2.46 6.52 -4.48
C GLY A 141 -3.11 7.68 -3.72
N ASP A 142 -3.37 8.80 -4.39
CA ASP A 142 -4.18 9.88 -3.85
C ASP A 142 -5.69 9.69 -4.14
N SER A 143 -6.51 10.60 -3.64
CA SER A 143 -7.97 10.58 -3.87
C SER A 143 -8.39 10.76 -5.35
N ASN A 144 -7.45 11.11 -6.23
CA ASN A 144 -7.67 11.28 -7.67
C ASN A 144 -7.08 10.12 -8.48
N ASN A 145 -6.78 8.98 -7.85
CA ASN A 145 -6.14 7.81 -8.47
C ASN A 145 -4.75 8.09 -9.07
N ARG A 146 -4.02 9.06 -8.54
CA ARG A 146 -2.65 9.35 -8.96
C ARG A 146 -1.66 8.78 -7.96
N ASN A 147 -0.55 8.26 -8.46
CA ASN A 147 0.56 7.85 -7.60
C ASN A 147 1.34 9.09 -7.15
N ILE A 148 1.52 9.23 -5.85
CA ILE A 148 2.32 10.30 -5.23
C ILE A 148 3.46 9.69 -4.43
N GLU A 149 4.64 10.28 -4.55
CA GLU A 149 5.79 9.93 -3.74
C GLU A 149 5.61 10.50 -2.32
N THR A 150 5.58 9.62 -1.34
CA THR A 150 5.27 9.97 0.05
C THR A 150 6.41 9.53 0.96
N PRO A 151 6.96 10.41 1.82
CA PRO A 151 7.97 10.01 2.78
C PRO A 151 7.48 8.87 3.68
N VAL A 152 8.32 7.87 3.93
CA VAL A 152 8.02 6.76 4.87
C VAL A 152 7.66 7.30 6.26
N SER A 153 8.25 8.43 6.68
CA SER A 153 7.89 9.11 7.92
C SER A 153 6.43 9.60 7.96
N SER A 154 5.86 9.92 6.80
CA SER A 154 4.45 10.33 6.68
C SER A 154 3.51 9.12 6.58
N LEU A 155 4.03 7.93 6.25
CA LEU A 155 3.25 6.70 6.17
C LEU A 155 2.60 6.36 7.52
N SER A 156 3.28 6.68 8.61
CA SER A 156 2.71 6.55 9.96
C SER A 156 1.39 7.29 10.11
N THR A 157 1.21 8.43 9.47
CA THR A 157 -0.04 9.22 9.52
C THR A 157 -1.17 8.52 8.76
N TYR A 158 -0.87 7.85 7.65
CA TYR A 158 -1.85 7.08 6.87
C TYR A 158 -2.17 5.73 7.54
N LEU A 159 -1.19 5.11 8.19
CA LEU A 159 -1.35 3.81 8.84
C LEU A 159 -1.89 3.92 10.28
N THR A 160 -1.72 5.05 10.97
CA THR A 160 -2.15 5.24 12.37
C THR A 160 -3.67 5.20 12.55
N GLY A 161 -4.45 5.28 11.48
CA GLY A 161 -5.89 4.98 11.51
C GLY A 161 -6.21 3.47 11.58
N SER A 162 -5.25 2.60 11.23
CA SER A 162 -5.42 1.13 11.14
C SER A 162 -4.50 0.34 12.05
N LEU A 163 -3.47 0.94 12.62
CA LEU A 163 -2.58 0.26 13.56
C LEU A 163 -3.10 0.42 14.97
N VAL A 164 -3.29 -0.68 15.66
CA VAL A 164 -3.54 -0.68 17.10
C VAL A 164 -2.38 0.04 17.76
N LYS A 165 -2.61 1.26 18.25
CA LYS A 165 -1.59 1.94 19.06
C LYS A 165 -1.35 1.10 20.29
N SER A 166 -0.10 0.76 20.53
CA SER A 166 0.29 0.06 21.74
C SER A 166 0.03 0.96 22.93
N ALA A 167 -0.96 0.60 23.76
CA ALA A 167 -1.16 1.21 25.04
C ALA A 167 -0.88 0.15 26.12
N TYR A 168 -0.06 0.48 27.09
CA TYR A 168 0.38 -0.45 28.11
C TYR A 168 0.71 0.27 29.42
N GLY A 169 0.70 -0.48 30.52
CA GLY A 169 1.13 0.01 31.82
C GLY A 169 1.55 -1.12 32.74
N SER A 170 2.52 -0.83 33.60
CA SER A 170 2.95 -1.67 34.71
C SER A 170 2.96 -0.85 36.00
N PHE A 171 2.18 -1.28 36.94
CA PHE A 171 1.96 -0.60 38.22
C PHE A 171 2.15 -1.59 39.36
N TYR A 172 2.70 -1.13 40.48
CA TYR A 172 2.85 -1.96 41.66
C TYR A 172 2.75 -1.16 42.97
N SER A 173 2.62 -1.86 44.10
CA SER A 173 2.61 -1.24 45.41
C SER A 173 3.68 -1.85 46.30
N THR A 174 4.38 -0.97 47.01
CA THR A 174 5.40 -1.30 48.03
C THR A 174 4.88 -1.08 49.44
N GLN A 175 3.59 -1.09 49.64
CA GLN A 175 2.91 -0.86 50.90
C GLN A 175 1.93 -1.99 51.22
N ASN A 176 1.82 -2.34 52.52
CA ASN A 176 0.70 -3.17 52.98
C ASN A 176 -0.61 -2.41 52.79
N GLN A 177 -1.67 -3.14 52.45
CA GLN A 177 -3.01 -2.59 52.33
C GLN A 177 -3.95 -3.38 53.23
N THR A 178 -4.49 -2.72 54.23
CA THR A 178 -5.44 -3.29 55.21
C THR A 178 -6.81 -2.73 54.99
N GLY A 179 -7.85 -3.38 55.53
CA GLY A 179 -9.23 -2.96 55.42
C GLY A 179 -10.01 -3.22 56.68
N SER A 180 -11.29 -2.85 56.66
CA SER A 180 -12.27 -3.22 57.70
C SER A 180 -13.04 -4.43 57.19
N ALA A 181 -13.42 -5.33 58.17
CA ALA A 181 -14.21 -6.49 57.82
C ALA A 181 -15.54 -6.08 57.15
N ASP A 182 -15.95 -6.84 56.15
CA ASP A 182 -17.20 -6.68 55.38
C ASP A 182 -17.36 -5.28 54.71
N GLN A 183 -16.24 -4.60 54.48
CA GLN A 183 -16.24 -3.33 53.77
C GLN A 183 -15.45 -3.46 52.43
N ILE A 184 -15.89 -2.66 51.46
CA ILE A 184 -15.19 -2.56 50.16
C ILE A 184 -13.90 -1.79 50.36
N GLN A 185 -12.77 -2.39 49.94
CA GLN A 185 -11.47 -1.78 49.85
C GLN A 185 -11.08 -1.61 48.39
N ILE A 186 -10.40 -0.52 48.07
CA ILE A 186 -9.86 -0.31 46.73
C ILE A 186 -8.35 -0.62 46.75
N VAL A 187 -7.90 -1.42 45.83
CA VAL A 187 -6.48 -1.75 45.66
C VAL A 187 -5.71 -0.53 45.17
N THR A 188 -4.62 -0.22 45.87
CA THR A 188 -3.78 0.96 45.55
C THR A 188 -2.41 0.58 45.04
N HIS A 189 -1.91 1.41 44.12
CA HIS A 189 -0.58 1.29 43.53
C HIS A 189 0.16 2.62 43.81
N ASN A 190 1.33 2.57 44.38
CA ASN A 190 2.13 3.76 44.68
C ASN A 190 3.30 3.94 43.73
N VAL A 191 3.51 3.03 42.79
CA VAL A 191 4.59 3.10 41.80
C VAL A 191 4.05 2.79 40.40
N THR A 192 4.37 3.66 39.47
CA THR A 192 4.28 3.39 38.02
C THR A 192 5.68 3.02 37.55
N ASP A 193 5.85 1.80 37.06
CA ASP A 193 7.12 1.33 36.50
C ASP A 193 7.32 1.94 35.12
N PHE A 194 6.39 1.66 34.23
CA PHE A 194 6.29 2.30 32.92
C PHE A 194 4.86 2.28 32.40
N ALA A 195 4.47 3.28 31.60
CA ALA A 195 3.16 3.35 31.00
C ALA A 195 3.16 4.21 29.72
N SER A 196 2.30 3.88 28.79
CA SER A 196 2.03 4.66 27.59
C SER A 196 0.57 4.45 27.18
N GLY A 197 -0.20 5.52 26.99
CA GLY A 197 -1.62 5.44 26.69
C GLY A 197 -2.51 4.89 27.81
N VAL A 198 -1.92 4.56 28.96
CA VAL A 198 -2.59 4.17 30.21
C VAL A 198 -1.94 4.95 31.34
N THR A 199 -2.73 5.46 32.29
CA THR A 199 -2.22 6.22 33.43
C THR A 199 -2.85 5.74 34.74
N MET A 200 -2.08 5.80 35.84
CA MET A 200 -2.60 5.60 37.19
C MET A 200 -3.02 6.95 37.79
N VAL A 201 -4.29 7.13 38.09
CA VAL A 201 -4.83 8.32 38.70
C VAL A 201 -5.24 8.01 40.15
N SER A 202 -4.91 8.91 41.06
CA SER A 202 -5.22 8.77 42.50
C SER A 202 -4.72 7.47 43.13
N GLY A 203 -3.77 6.79 42.53
CA GLY A 203 -3.21 5.53 43.01
C GLY A 203 -4.08 4.29 42.83
N SER A 204 -5.30 4.39 42.34
CA SER A 204 -6.22 3.24 42.17
C SER A 204 -6.85 3.15 40.77
N GLN A 205 -7.02 4.28 40.10
CA GLN A 205 -7.74 4.37 38.85
C GLN A 205 -6.79 4.18 37.67
N ILE A 206 -6.89 3.03 37.02
CA ILE A 206 -6.20 2.74 35.76
C ILE A 206 -7.02 3.34 34.64
N THR A 207 -6.58 4.50 34.12
CA THR A 207 -7.31 5.30 33.14
C THR A 207 -6.77 5.06 31.73
N PHE A 208 -7.66 4.88 30.75
CA PHE A 208 -7.34 4.61 29.35
C PHE A 208 -7.40 5.89 28.52
N ALA A 209 -6.33 6.24 27.83
CA ALA A 209 -6.29 7.41 26.96
C ALA A 209 -7.06 7.19 25.64
N GLU A 210 -7.27 5.96 25.22
CA GLU A 210 -7.89 5.61 23.95
C GLU A 210 -8.95 4.51 24.13
N ALA A 211 -9.93 4.51 23.25
CA ALA A 211 -10.88 3.42 23.16
C ALA A 211 -10.20 2.13 22.66
N GLY A 212 -10.67 0.99 23.14
CA GLY A 212 -10.17 -0.31 22.73
C GLY A 212 -10.51 -1.44 23.70
N ILE A 213 -9.95 -2.62 23.39
CA ILE A 213 -10.00 -3.78 24.28
C ILE A 213 -8.66 -3.89 24.98
N TYR A 214 -8.70 -3.99 26.29
CA TYR A 214 -7.53 -4.09 27.15
C TYR A 214 -7.53 -5.39 27.93
N THR A 215 -6.37 -6.03 28.04
CA THR A 215 -6.15 -7.09 29.02
C THR A 215 -5.51 -6.49 30.27
N LEU A 216 -6.03 -6.86 31.43
CA LEU A 216 -5.54 -6.49 32.73
C LEU A 216 -5.17 -7.75 33.50
N ILE A 217 -3.94 -7.83 33.95
CA ILE A 217 -3.47 -8.92 34.82
C ILE A 217 -3.04 -8.28 36.12
N SER A 218 -3.65 -8.71 37.21
CA SER A 218 -3.28 -8.26 38.54
C SER A 218 -2.98 -9.45 39.47
N THR A 219 -1.90 -9.34 40.21
CA THR A 219 -1.52 -10.31 41.24
C THR A 219 -1.40 -9.59 42.57
N MET A 220 -2.09 -10.11 43.59
CA MET A 220 -2.13 -9.57 44.95
C MET A 220 -1.72 -10.67 45.90
N GLN A 221 -0.87 -10.35 46.89
CA GLN A 221 -0.45 -11.27 47.91
C GLN A 221 -1.28 -11.03 49.17
N TYR A 222 -2.24 -11.87 49.45
CA TYR A 222 -3.00 -11.80 50.67
C TYR A 222 -2.34 -12.57 51.79
N GLN A 223 -2.46 -12.03 53.00
CA GLN A 223 -2.07 -12.69 54.25
C GLN A 223 -3.18 -12.51 55.26
N GLU A 224 -3.47 -13.58 56.04
CA GLU A 224 -4.27 -13.54 57.24
C GLU A 224 -3.33 -13.57 58.42
N THR A 225 -3.36 -12.51 59.25
CA THR A 225 -2.46 -12.37 60.42
C THR A 225 -3.10 -12.83 61.73
N GLY A 226 -4.44 -12.95 61.76
CA GLY A 226 -5.24 -13.42 62.90
C GLY A 226 -5.31 -14.93 63.00
N GLY A 227 -6.12 -15.40 63.92
CA GLY A 227 -6.32 -16.83 64.15
C GLY A 227 -7.53 -17.46 63.46
N GLY A 228 -8.26 -16.64 62.68
CA GLY A 228 -9.52 -17.03 62.06
C GLY A 228 -9.37 -17.67 60.68
N THR A 229 -10.46 -17.75 59.99
CA THR A 229 -10.51 -18.08 58.55
C THR A 229 -11.09 -16.89 57.81
N ALA A 230 -10.34 -16.31 56.96
CA ALA A 230 -10.75 -15.20 56.13
C ALA A 230 -11.29 -15.71 54.78
N THR A 231 -12.41 -15.17 54.35
CA THR A 231 -12.87 -15.26 52.95
C THR A 231 -12.71 -13.89 52.32
N ILE A 232 -11.90 -13.84 51.27
CA ILE A 232 -11.58 -12.62 50.54
C ILE A 232 -12.26 -12.71 49.19
N THR A 233 -13.03 -11.70 48.85
CA THR A 233 -13.65 -11.57 47.52
C THR A 233 -13.01 -10.40 46.81
N GLY A 234 -12.48 -10.63 45.62
CA GLY A 234 -11.94 -9.59 44.75
C GLY A 234 -12.74 -9.45 43.47
N TRP A 235 -12.90 -8.23 42.96
CA TRP A 235 -13.60 -7.93 41.70
C TRP A 235 -13.12 -6.69 41.02
N LEU A 236 -13.63 -6.46 39.80
CA LEU A 236 -13.32 -5.28 39.01
C LEU A 236 -14.45 -4.25 39.12
N ARG A 237 -14.10 -2.99 39.15
CA ARG A 237 -15.00 -1.83 39.06
C ARG A 237 -14.61 -0.97 37.86
N LYS A 238 -15.59 -0.54 37.06
CA LYS A 238 -15.38 0.36 35.91
C LYS A 238 -16.16 1.64 36.13
N ASN A 239 -15.52 2.79 36.06
CA ASN A 239 -16.15 4.10 36.24
C ASN A 239 -17.00 4.18 37.53
N GLY A 240 -16.51 3.59 38.62
CA GLY A 240 -17.21 3.56 39.90
C GLY A 240 -18.34 2.54 40.03
N VAL A 241 -18.62 1.74 39.00
CA VAL A 241 -19.64 0.71 38.98
C VAL A 241 -19.02 -0.69 38.96
N ASP A 242 -19.47 -1.57 39.83
CA ASP A 242 -18.99 -2.96 39.90
C ASP A 242 -19.32 -3.70 38.59
N VAL A 243 -18.32 -4.37 38.02
CA VAL A 243 -18.49 -5.17 36.79
C VAL A 243 -19.15 -6.51 37.18
N ALA A 244 -20.30 -6.80 36.59
CA ALA A 244 -21.02 -8.06 36.84
C ALA A 244 -20.11 -9.26 36.49
N ASP A 245 -20.24 -10.33 37.27
CA ASP A 245 -19.54 -11.60 37.07
C ASP A 245 -18.01 -11.52 37.09
N SER A 246 -17.46 -10.46 37.66
CA SER A 246 -16.00 -10.28 37.81
C SER A 246 -15.45 -10.72 39.17
N ALA A 247 -16.31 -11.15 40.10
CA ALA A 247 -15.88 -11.51 41.44
C ALA A 247 -15.26 -12.91 41.52
N THR A 248 -14.26 -13.07 42.36
CA THR A 248 -13.63 -14.36 42.70
C THR A 248 -13.30 -14.42 44.17
N ASP A 249 -13.53 -15.57 44.80
CA ASP A 249 -13.25 -15.80 46.21
C ASP A 249 -11.92 -16.53 46.43
N LEU A 250 -11.23 -16.12 47.48
CA LEU A 250 -10.06 -16.77 48.05
C LEU A 250 -10.28 -17.04 49.53
N LYS A 251 -9.78 -18.16 50.06
CA LYS A 251 -9.93 -18.52 51.46
C LYS A 251 -8.59 -18.75 52.13
N LEU A 252 -8.28 -17.97 53.17
CA LEU A 252 -7.10 -18.11 54.03
C LEU A 252 -7.49 -18.69 55.41
N ARG A 253 -6.56 -19.41 56.01
CA ARG A 253 -6.75 -20.12 57.31
C ARG A 253 -5.95 -19.47 58.40
N GLY A 254 -5.94 -18.37 58.75
CA GLY A 254 -5.28 -17.72 59.86
C GLY A 254 -3.80 -18.09 60.14
N ASN A 255 -3.19 -17.47 61.19
CA ASN A 255 -1.83 -17.70 61.64
C ASN A 255 -0.73 -17.43 60.63
N GLY A 256 -0.89 -16.41 59.83
CA GLY A 256 0.10 -16.01 58.82
C GLY A 256 -0.03 -16.78 57.50
N ASP A 257 -1.15 -17.44 57.24
CA ASP A 257 -1.45 -18.09 55.97
C ASP A 257 -1.42 -17.03 54.83
N ARG A 258 -0.88 -17.43 53.71
CA ARG A 258 -0.68 -16.55 52.56
C ARG A 258 -1.08 -17.25 51.27
N ASP A 259 -1.71 -16.50 50.41
CA ASP A 259 -1.98 -16.97 49.06
C ASP A 259 -1.87 -15.84 48.04
N LEU A 260 -1.68 -16.24 46.80
CA LEU A 260 -1.60 -15.35 45.66
C LEU A 260 -2.94 -15.31 44.91
N TYR A 261 -3.54 -14.14 44.91
CA TYR A 261 -4.74 -13.89 44.11
C TYR A 261 -4.30 -13.31 42.75
N ALA A 262 -4.42 -14.11 41.68
CA ALA A 262 -4.06 -13.72 40.34
C ALA A 262 -5.31 -13.73 39.46
N ILE A 263 -5.60 -12.59 38.85
CA ILE A 263 -6.77 -12.40 37.97
C ILE A 263 -6.38 -11.79 36.65
N ASN A 264 -7.14 -12.16 35.62
CA ASN A 264 -6.98 -11.62 34.28
C ASN A 264 -8.37 -11.24 33.73
N TYR A 265 -8.50 -10.01 33.28
CA TYR A 265 -9.73 -9.49 32.68
C TYR A 265 -9.47 -8.93 31.29
N PHE A 266 -10.47 -9.09 30.42
CA PHE A 266 -10.60 -8.30 29.20
C PHE A 266 -11.64 -7.21 29.44
N VAL A 267 -11.28 -5.96 29.16
CA VAL A 267 -12.17 -4.81 29.35
C VAL A 267 -12.28 -4.03 28.05
N SER A 268 -13.51 -3.80 27.61
CA SER A 268 -13.80 -2.82 26.57
C SER A 268 -13.90 -1.44 27.24
N ALA A 269 -13.03 -0.51 26.81
CA ALA A 269 -12.97 0.83 27.35
C ALA A 269 -13.11 1.90 26.26
N SER A 270 -13.78 3.00 26.60
CA SER A 270 -13.72 4.26 25.84
C SER A 270 -12.57 5.13 26.34
N ALA A 271 -12.17 6.12 25.55
CA ALA A 271 -11.18 7.09 26.00
C ALA A 271 -11.72 7.83 27.24
N GLY A 272 -10.87 7.91 28.29
CA GLY A 272 -11.23 8.50 29.57
C GLY A 272 -11.92 7.56 30.57
N ASP A 273 -12.30 6.33 30.16
CA ASP A 273 -12.77 5.31 31.11
C ASP A 273 -11.63 4.90 32.05
N TYR A 274 -11.99 4.49 33.26
CA TYR A 274 -11.04 3.91 34.21
C TYR A 274 -11.57 2.62 34.82
N VAL A 275 -10.65 1.82 35.34
CA VAL A 275 -10.96 0.64 36.14
C VAL A 275 -10.22 0.66 37.47
N GLU A 276 -10.80 0.01 38.47
CA GLU A 276 -10.22 -0.19 39.79
C GLU A 276 -10.39 -1.66 40.20
N PHE A 277 -9.43 -2.20 40.90
CA PHE A 277 -9.57 -3.50 41.58
C PHE A 277 -10.10 -3.26 42.98
N CYS A 278 -11.14 -3.97 43.35
CA CYS A 278 -11.78 -3.92 44.66
C CYS A 278 -11.62 -5.26 45.36
N TRP A 279 -11.61 -5.23 46.70
CA TRP A 279 -11.64 -6.41 47.50
C TRP A 279 -12.42 -6.17 48.77
N SER A 280 -12.86 -7.24 49.41
CA SER A 280 -13.42 -7.26 50.76
C SER A 280 -13.01 -8.54 51.45
N SER A 281 -12.95 -8.51 52.79
CA SER A 281 -12.75 -9.69 53.62
C SER A 281 -13.74 -9.69 54.75
N ASN A 282 -14.16 -10.87 55.19
CA ASN A 282 -14.94 -11.03 56.41
C ASN A 282 -14.10 -10.97 57.67
N ASP A 283 -12.78 -10.80 57.55
CA ASP A 283 -11.86 -10.72 58.69
C ASP A 283 -11.00 -9.46 58.62
N VAL A 284 -10.88 -8.72 59.73
CA VAL A 284 -10.12 -7.46 59.82
C VAL A 284 -8.58 -7.68 59.77
N ASP A 285 -8.12 -8.88 60.13
CA ASP A 285 -6.71 -9.25 60.18
C ASP A 285 -6.19 -9.66 58.78
N THR A 286 -6.99 -9.46 57.71
CA THR A 286 -6.58 -9.68 56.32
C THR A 286 -5.86 -8.45 55.78
N GLU A 287 -4.74 -8.66 55.10
CA GLU A 287 -3.99 -7.60 54.38
C GLU A 287 -3.51 -8.06 53.01
N ILE A 288 -3.27 -7.11 52.13
CA ILE A 288 -2.45 -7.32 50.91
C ILE A 288 -0.99 -6.97 51.33
N LEU A 289 -0.14 -7.97 51.33
CA LEU A 289 1.16 -7.93 52.02
C LEU A 289 2.30 -7.47 51.10
N TYR A 290 3.05 -6.46 51.53
CA TYR A 290 4.36 -6.13 50.99
C TYR A 290 5.49 -6.83 51.82
N ILE A 291 6.50 -7.35 51.14
CA ILE A 291 7.67 -7.95 51.82
C ILE A 291 8.93 -7.24 51.33
N ALA A 292 9.65 -6.66 52.28
CA ALA A 292 10.90 -5.97 52.01
C ALA A 292 11.99 -6.88 51.40
N PRO A 293 12.97 -6.35 50.69
CA PRO A 293 14.07 -7.11 50.14
C PRO A 293 14.85 -7.81 51.27
N ARG A 294 15.48 -8.95 50.98
CA ARG A 294 16.32 -9.68 51.93
C ARG A 294 17.78 -9.67 51.49
N THR A 295 18.66 -9.82 52.45
CA THR A 295 20.11 -9.92 52.23
C THR A 295 20.64 -11.35 52.34
N SER A 296 19.90 -12.28 53.01
CA SER A 296 20.29 -13.67 53.18
C SER A 296 19.10 -14.64 52.97
N PRO A 297 19.00 -15.33 51.84
CA PRO A 297 19.70 -15.02 50.58
C PRO A 297 19.28 -13.66 50.05
N THR A 298 20.13 -13.01 49.25
CA THR A 298 19.78 -11.76 48.60
C THR A 298 18.63 -11.99 47.64
N ARG A 299 17.53 -11.27 47.80
CA ARG A 299 16.38 -11.28 46.92
C ARG A 299 15.70 -9.89 46.87
N PRO A 300 15.05 -9.55 45.78
CA PRO A 300 14.29 -8.31 45.70
C PRO A 300 13.08 -8.28 46.67
N ALA A 301 12.51 -7.11 46.82
CA ALA A 301 11.21 -6.96 47.49
C ALA A 301 10.12 -7.73 46.75
N VAL A 302 9.06 -8.06 47.49
CA VAL A 302 7.85 -8.61 46.90
C VAL A 302 6.75 -7.56 47.04
N PRO A 303 6.32 -6.92 45.93
CA PRO A 303 5.25 -5.96 45.95
C PRO A 303 3.95 -6.58 46.48
N SER A 304 3.12 -5.80 47.15
CA SER A 304 1.82 -6.27 47.62
C SER A 304 0.86 -6.53 46.45
N VAL A 305 0.95 -5.72 45.42
CA VAL A 305 0.21 -5.89 44.17
C VAL A 305 1.10 -5.53 42.98
N ILE A 306 0.95 -6.26 41.91
CA ILE A 306 1.50 -5.93 40.59
C ILE A 306 0.35 -6.00 39.59
N THR A 307 0.16 -4.94 38.81
CA THR A 307 -0.85 -4.89 37.77
C THR A 307 -0.22 -4.49 36.44
N THR A 308 -0.47 -5.28 35.41
CA THR A 308 -0.07 -4.97 34.03
C THR A 308 -1.30 -4.81 33.15
N VAL A 309 -1.19 -3.90 32.21
CA VAL A 309 -2.26 -3.55 31.25
C VAL A 309 -1.68 -3.51 29.86
N ASN A 310 -2.40 -4.11 28.89
CA ASN A 310 -2.03 -4.02 27.49
C ASN A 310 -3.28 -3.85 26.65
N LYS A 311 -3.24 -2.98 25.65
CA LYS A 311 -4.26 -2.86 24.61
C LYS A 311 -4.07 -4.00 23.62
N VAL A 312 -5.17 -4.72 23.32
CA VAL A 312 -5.16 -5.90 22.44
C VAL A 312 -6.11 -5.77 21.24
N GLY A 313 -6.94 -4.73 21.22
CA GLY A 313 -7.86 -4.46 20.13
C GLY A 313 -8.36 -3.02 20.10
#